data_79eb2752141a9699f97eaefecbbf70a8
#
_entry.id   79eb2752141a9699f97eaefecbbf70a8
#
_cell.length_a   1.000
_cell.length_b   1.000
_cell.length_c   1.000
_cell.angle_alpha   90.00
_cell.angle_beta   90.00
_cell.angle_gamma   90.00
#
_symmetry.space_group_name_H-M   'P 1'
#
loop_
_entity.id
_entity.type
_entity.pdbx_description
1 polymer ?
#
loop_
_entity_poly.entity_id
_entity_poly.type
_entity_poly.pdbx_seq_one_letter_code
_entity_poly.pdbx_strand_id
1 'polypeptide(L)'
;MEIKKVVVGYLEENCYLIKEGNKGLIVDPGDEIDKILNMIGDTDIVGILITHAHFDHIGALDELLKVYDVPIYYHNVNKELNYNKLVDVKEQEYEIDKFLFKVLYTPGHRNDSVTYFIGNNMFTGDFIFRLSIGRTDLEYGSDEEMMESINKIKRYSNNITIYPGHGKDTYLGFELKENSYLQ
;
A
#
# COMPACT_ATOMS: atom_id res chain seq x y z
N MET A 1 7.50 13.56 -9.29
CA MET A 1 7.22 12.19 -8.80
C MET A 1 6.61 11.38 -9.93
N GLU A 2 7.12 10.18 -10.21
CA GLU A 2 6.61 9.21 -11.19
C GLU A 2 6.12 7.97 -10.42
N ILE A 3 5.00 7.38 -10.84
CA ILE A 3 4.49 6.13 -10.25
C ILE A 3 4.40 5.10 -11.36
N LYS A 4 5.04 3.96 -11.16
CA LYS A 4 4.94 2.78 -12.02
C LYS A 4 4.24 1.67 -11.29
N LYS A 5 3.58 0.79 -12.05
CA LYS A 5 2.87 -0.37 -11.53
C LYS A 5 3.25 -1.62 -12.32
N VAL A 6 3.43 -2.72 -11.63
CA VAL A 6 3.49 -4.06 -12.22
C VAL A 6 2.50 -4.97 -11.52
N VAL A 7 1.75 -5.74 -12.30
CA VAL A 7 0.79 -6.72 -11.77
C VAL A 7 1.52 -8.04 -11.59
N VAL A 8 1.43 -8.61 -10.40
CA VAL A 8 2.17 -9.81 -9.99
C VAL A 8 1.26 -10.87 -9.39
N GLY A 9 1.71 -12.11 -9.46
CA GLY A 9 1.05 -13.28 -8.88
C GLY A 9 -0.29 -13.64 -9.52
N TYR A 10 -0.85 -14.76 -9.08
CA TYR A 10 -2.12 -15.27 -9.63
C TYR A 10 -3.35 -14.51 -9.12
N LEU A 11 -3.21 -13.73 -8.05
CA LEU A 11 -4.26 -12.83 -7.55
C LEU A 11 -4.22 -11.44 -8.22
N GLU A 12 -3.28 -11.22 -9.15
CA GLU A 12 -3.14 -9.95 -9.90
C GLU A 12 -2.95 -8.74 -8.97
N GLU A 13 -2.08 -8.89 -7.95
CA GLU A 13 -1.71 -7.81 -7.03
C GLU A 13 -0.93 -6.72 -7.77
N ASN A 14 -1.13 -5.48 -7.38
CA ASN A 14 -0.47 -4.29 -7.91
C ASN A 14 0.73 -3.88 -7.05
N CYS A 15 1.94 -4.30 -7.42
CA CYS A 15 3.16 -3.75 -6.84
C CYS A 15 3.49 -2.40 -7.47
N TYR A 16 3.80 -1.37 -6.65
CA TYR A 16 4.11 -0.03 -7.14
C TYR A 16 5.56 0.38 -6.88
N LEU A 17 6.14 1.12 -7.83
CA LEU A 17 7.37 1.88 -7.67
C LEU A 17 7.04 3.37 -7.71
N ILE A 18 7.33 4.08 -6.62
CA ILE A 18 7.21 5.54 -6.50
C ILE A 18 8.59 6.13 -6.66
N LYS A 19 8.80 6.92 -7.70
CA LYS A 19 10.14 7.41 -8.08
C LYS A 19 10.23 8.93 -8.05
N GLU A 20 11.34 9.44 -7.51
CA GLU A 20 11.70 10.84 -7.56
C GLU A 20 13.21 11.00 -7.88
N GLY A 21 13.51 11.50 -9.08
CA GLY A 21 14.87 11.45 -9.61
C GLY A 21 15.33 10.01 -9.79
N ASN A 22 16.45 9.63 -9.14
CA ASN A 22 16.96 8.26 -9.15
C ASN A 22 16.58 7.45 -7.91
N LYS A 23 15.83 8.03 -6.96
CA LYS A 23 15.41 7.34 -5.73
C LYS A 23 14.00 6.76 -5.87
N GLY A 24 13.72 5.64 -5.19
CA GLY A 24 12.42 4.99 -5.26
C GLY A 24 11.98 4.34 -3.96
N LEU A 25 10.66 4.28 -3.76
CA LEU A 25 10.00 3.44 -2.76
C LEU A 25 9.23 2.33 -3.48
N ILE A 26 9.24 1.13 -2.93
CA ILE A 26 8.37 0.02 -3.37
C ILE A 26 7.18 -0.06 -2.43
N VAL A 27 6.00 -0.30 -2.98
CA VAL A 27 4.78 -0.61 -2.22
C VAL A 27 4.34 -2.00 -2.59
N ASP A 28 4.14 -2.83 -1.57
CA ASP A 28 3.62 -4.20 -1.65
C ASP A 28 4.33 -5.08 -2.70
N PRO A 29 5.54 -5.59 -2.43
CA PRO A 29 6.23 -6.53 -3.32
C PRO A 29 5.61 -7.93 -3.21
N GLY A 30 4.49 -8.16 -3.93
CA GLY A 30 3.62 -9.30 -3.71
C GLY A 30 4.14 -10.63 -4.22
N ASP A 31 4.66 -10.67 -5.45
CA ASP A 31 5.10 -11.92 -6.09
C ASP A 31 6.04 -11.61 -7.28
N GLU A 32 6.52 -12.64 -7.98
CA GLU A 32 7.24 -12.55 -9.25
C GLU A 32 8.38 -11.51 -9.24
N ILE A 33 9.34 -11.69 -8.32
CA ILE A 33 10.47 -10.77 -8.07
C ILE A 33 11.14 -10.25 -9.35
N ASP A 34 11.28 -11.07 -10.39
CA ASP A 34 11.90 -10.65 -11.66
C ASP A 34 11.12 -9.52 -12.34
N LYS A 35 9.79 -9.55 -12.28
CA LYS A 35 8.94 -8.46 -12.81
C LYS A 35 9.15 -7.17 -12.01
N ILE A 36 9.25 -7.28 -10.69
CA ILE A 36 9.49 -6.15 -9.79
C ILE A 36 10.87 -5.55 -10.07
N LEU A 37 11.93 -6.36 -10.14
CA LEU A 37 13.28 -5.90 -10.45
C LEU A 37 13.37 -5.25 -11.83
N ASN A 38 12.67 -5.78 -12.83
CA ASN A 38 12.58 -5.16 -14.16
C ASN A 38 11.89 -3.78 -14.13
N MET A 39 10.83 -3.62 -13.31
CA MET A 39 10.17 -2.31 -13.11
C MET A 39 11.10 -1.30 -12.42
N ILE A 40 11.86 -1.75 -11.42
CA ILE A 40 12.83 -0.94 -10.66
C ILE A 40 13.93 -0.43 -11.60
N GLY A 41 14.52 -1.32 -12.43
CA GLY A 41 15.65 -1.00 -13.29
C GLY A 41 16.83 -0.42 -12.49
N ASP A 42 17.34 0.75 -12.93
CA ASP A 42 18.47 1.43 -12.29
C ASP A 42 18.06 2.36 -11.12
N THR A 43 16.82 2.28 -10.65
CA THR A 43 16.33 3.10 -9.54
C THR A 43 16.95 2.64 -8.22
N ASP A 44 17.50 3.55 -7.46
CA ASP A 44 18.05 3.32 -6.13
C ASP A 44 16.90 3.28 -5.10
N ILE A 45 16.53 2.09 -4.65
CA ILE A 45 15.46 1.89 -3.68
C ILE A 45 15.94 2.31 -2.30
N VAL A 46 15.15 3.14 -1.63
CA VAL A 46 15.45 3.68 -0.30
C VAL A 46 14.53 3.15 0.80
N GLY A 47 13.43 2.50 0.44
CA GLY A 47 12.51 1.90 1.42
C GLY A 47 11.40 1.09 0.76
N ILE A 48 10.74 0.27 1.58
CA ILE A 48 9.61 -0.57 1.20
C ILE A 48 8.45 -0.24 2.12
N LEU A 49 7.27 -0.01 1.55
CA LEU A 49 6.02 0.26 2.26
C LEU A 49 5.12 -0.96 2.10
N ILE A 50 4.63 -1.52 3.21
CA ILE A 50 3.71 -2.66 3.22
C ILE A 50 2.36 -2.18 3.75
N THR A 51 1.31 -2.31 2.95
CA THR A 51 -0.03 -1.90 3.34
C THR A 51 -0.65 -2.85 4.35
N HIS A 52 -0.48 -4.15 4.15
CA HIS A 52 -0.89 -5.23 5.07
C HIS A 52 -0.15 -6.53 4.73
N ALA A 53 -0.17 -7.53 5.62
CA ALA A 53 0.67 -8.72 5.48
C ALA A 53 -0.02 -9.94 4.85
N HIS A 54 -1.00 -9.77 3.94
CA HIS A 54 -1.43 -10.90 3.13
C HIS A 54 -0.29 -11.36 2.21
N PHE A 55 -0.24 -12.67 1.96
CA PHE A 55 0.86 -13.31 1.25
C PHE A 55 1.11 -12.74 -0.15
N ASP A 56 0.06 -12.30 -0.83
CA ASP A 56 0.12 -11.70 -2.16
C ASP A 56 0.61 -10.25 -2.18
N HIS A 57 0.76 -9.60 -1.02
CA HIS A 57 1.38 -8.28 -0.87
C HIS A 57 2.83 -8.32 -0.38
N ILE A 58 3.28 -9.48 0.14
CA ILE A 58 4.62 -9.62 0.72
C ILE A 58 5.42 -10.81 0.17
N GLY A 59 4.88 -11.58 -0.77
CA GLY A 59 5.48 -12.85 -1.21
C GLY A 59 6.87 -12.72 -1.84
N ALA A 60 7.20 -11.59 -2.47
CA ALA A 60 8.53 -11.31 -3.01
C ALA A 60 9.42 -10.48 -2.05
N LEU A 61 8.94 -10.14 -0.82
CA LEU A 61 9.68 -9.27 0.10
C LEU A 61 11.04 -9.84 0.48
N ASP A 62 11.13 -11.12 0.85
CA ASP A 62 12.39 -11.78 1.22
C ASP A 62 13.41 -11.77 0.07
N GLU A 63 12.95 -11.94 -1.16
CA GLU A 63 13.83 -11.92 -2.33
C GLU A 63 14.29 -10.50 -2.65
N LEU A 64 13.40 -9.52 -2.51
CA LEU A 64 13.73 -8.11 -2.69
C LEU A 64 14.76 -7.62 -1.67
N LEU A 65 14.66 -8.07 -0.41
CA LEU A 65 15.59 -7.73 0.67
C LEU A 65 17.00 -8.35 0.50
N LYS A 66 17.15 -9.38 -0.31
CA LYS A 66 18.48 -9.91 -0.69
C LYS A 66 19.22 -8.95 -1.64
N VAL A 67 18.47 -8.11 -2.36
CA VAL A 67 19.02 -7.14 -3.33
C VAL A 67 19.16 -5.75 -2.70
N TYR A 68 18.19 -5.34 -1.88
CA TYR A 68 18.10 -4.00 -1.29
C TYR A 68 18.07 -4.07 0.24
N ASP A 69 19.12 -3.63 0.91
CA ASP A 69 19.20 -3.56 2.38
C ASP A 69 18.60 -2.22 2.89
N VAL A 70 17.28 -2.09 2.83
CA VAL A 70 16.53 -0.87 3.12
C VAL A 70 15.49 -1.05 4.22
N PRO A 71 15.01 0.04 4.87
CA PRO A 71 13.94 -0.06 5.86
C PRO A 71 12.61 -0.49 5.23
N ILE A 72 11.84 -1.25 6.03
CA ILE A 72 10.49 -1.71 5.72
C ILE A 72 9.53 -1.00 6.66
N TYR A 73 8.56 -0.31 6.13
CA TYR A 73 7.51 0.38 6.88
C TYR A 73 6.23 -0.46 6.86
N TYR A 74 5.80 -0.92 8.02
CA TYR A 74 4.63 -1.80 8.17
C TYR A 74 4.01 -1.64 9.55
N HIS A 75 2.67 -1.71 9.66
CA HIS A 75 1.97 -1.72 10.93
C HIS A 75 1.95 -3.13 11.53
N ASN A 76 2.98 -3.47 12.27
CA ASN A 76 3.26 -4.85 12.74
C ASN A 76 2.49 -5.22 14.01
N VAL A 77 1.18 -4.93 14.06
CA VAL A 77 0.32 -5.19 15.23
C VAL A 77 0.25 -6.68 15.57
N ASN A 78 0.25 -7.55 14.56
CA ASN A 78 0.19 -9.01 14.72
C ASN A 78 1.57 -9.66 14.90
N LYS A 79 2.67 -8.89 14.78
CA LYS A 79 4.07 -9.37 14.84
C LYS A 79 4.40 -10.45 13.80
N GLU A 80 3.78 -10.34 12.63
CA GLU A 80 3.96 -11.31 11.52
C GLU A 80 5.30 -11.12 10.79
N LEU A 81 5.81 -9.89 10.72
CA LEU A 81 7.10 -9.60 10.09
C LEU A 81 8.18 -9.37 11.15
N ASN A 82 9.35 -9.99 10.94
CA ASN A 82 10.50 -9.86 11.83
C ASN A 82 11.78 -9.64 11.03
N TYR A 83 12.05 -8.38 10.71
CA TYR A 83 13.24 -7.93 9.96
C TYR A 83 14.04 -6.91 10.75
N ASN A 84 15.36 -6.91 10.60
CA ASN A 84 16.26 -6.01 11.32
C ASN A 84 15.98 -4.51 11.10
N LYS A 85 15.48 -4.15 9.89
CA LYS A 85 15.15 -2.76 9.51
C LYS A 85 13.65 -2.51 9.44
N LEU A 86 12.85 -3.30 10.16
CA LEU A 86 11.42 -3.08 10.25
C LEU A 86 11.12 -1.84 11.10
N VAL A 87 10.36 -0.92 10.53
CA VAL A 87 9.79 0.24 11.20
C VAL A 87 8.31 -0.04 11.44
N ASP A 88 7.93 -0.33 12.68
CA ASP A 88 6.52 -0.46 13.06
C ASP A 88 5.85 0.92 13.00
N VAL A 89 5.08 1.15 11.91
CA VAL A 89 4.50 2.46 11.64
C VAL A 89 3.35 2.79 12.56
N LYS A 90 3.21 4.09 12.84
CA LYS A 90 2.08 4.70 13.56
C LYS A 90 1.36 5.68 12.63
N GLU A 91 0.16 6.09 13.00
CA GLU A 91 -0.61 7.10 12.25
C GLU A 91 0.03 8.50 12.40
N GLN A 92 1.06 8.75 11.58
CA GLN A 92 1.83 10.00 11.56
C GLN A 92 2.53 10.19 10.21
N GLU A 93 3.30 11.25 10.07
CA GLU A 93 4.17 11.50 8.91
C GLU A 93 5.56 10.89 9.13
N TYR A 94 6.14 10.41 8.03
CA TYR A 94 7.48 9.85 7.95
C TYR A 94 8.24 10.50 6.80
N GLU A 95 9.54 10.61 6.96
CA GLU A 95 10.46 11.08 5.92
C GLU A 95 11.58 10.06 5.71
N ILE A 96 11.83 9.74 4.45
CA ILE A 96 12.98 8.94 4.05
C ILE A 96 13.55 9.50 2.73
N ASP A 97 14.82 9.92 2.74
CA ASP A 97 15.47 10.59 1.61
C ASP A 97 14.61 11.79 1.12
N LYS A 98 14.03 11.72 -0.06
CA LYS A 98 13.19 12.76 -0.68
C LYS A 98 11.70 12.55 -0.49
N PHE A 99 11.32 11.44 0.13
CA PHE A 99 9.93 11.06 0.26
C PHE A 99 9.39 11.46 1.63
N LEU A 100 8.37 12.32 1.61
CA LEU A 100 7.50 12.58 2.75
C LEU A 100 6.21 11.79 2.54
N PHE A 101 5.86 10.92 3.49
CA PHE A 101 4.63 10.15 3.43
C PHE A 101 3.91 10.14 4.78
N LYS A 102 2.59 10.12 4.71
CA LYS A 102 1.72 9.99 5.87
C LYS A 102 1.11 8.60 5.91
N VAL A 103 1.04 8.02 7.09
CA VAL A 103 0.34 6.76 7.36
C VAL A 103 -1.02 7.07 7.96
N LEU A 104 -2.06 6.42 7.44
CA LEU A 104 -3.40 6.42 8.01
C LEU A 104 -3.79 4.97 8.31
N TYR A 105 -4.27 4.70 9.53
CA TYR A 105 -4.83 3.39 9.86
C TYR A 105 -6.18 3.22 9.19
N THR A 106 -6.28 2.19 8.35
CA THR A 106 -7.46 1.83 7.58
C THR A 106 -7.80 0.34 7.75
N PRO A 107 -8.00 -0.10 9.02
CA PRO A 107 -8.39 -1.48 9.28
C PRO A 107 -9.78 -1.78 8.69
N GLY A 108 -10.08 -3.08 8.60
CA GLY A 108 -11.33 -3.61 8.08
C GLY A 108 -11.13 -4.81 7.18
N HIS A 109 -10.26 -4.73 6.17
CA HIS A 109 -9.80 -5.91 5.44
C HIS A 109 -8.90 -6.79 6.33
N ARG A 110 -7.97 -6.13 7.05
CA ARG A 110 -7.18 -6.67 8.17
C ARG A 110 -6.93 -5.58 9.20
N ASN A 111 -6.64 -5.97 10.44
CA ASN A 111 -6.34 -5.04 11.53
C ASN A 111 -4.97 -4.33 11.41
N ASP A 112 -4.06 -4.86 10.58
CA ASP A 112 -2.76 -4.27 10.26
C ASP A 112 -2.79 -3.34 9.04
N SER A 113 -3.96 -3.20 8.39
CA SER A 113 -4.10 -2.43 7.16
C SER A 113 -3.86 -0.94 7.37
N VAL A 114 -3.00 -0.37 6.52
CA VAL A 114 -2.71 1.06 6.45
C VAL A 114 -2.79 1.58 5.02
N THR A 115 -3.11 2.86 4.90
CA THR A 115 -3.01 3.62 3.66
C THR A 115 -1.82 4.57 3.73
N TYR A 116 -0.97 4.55 2.72
CA TYR A 116 0.14 5.49 2.57
C TYR A 116 -0.25 6.66 1.67
N PHE A 117 -0.08 7.88 2.17
CA PHE A 117 -0.26 9.11 1.40
C PHE A 117 1.09 9.67 0.99
N ILE A 118 1.29 9.91 -0.31
CA ILE A 118 2.48 10.56 -0.84
C ILE A 118 2.04 11.65 -1.82
N GLY A 119 2.18 12.90 -1.42
CA GLY A 119 1.62 14.02 -2.16
C GLY A 119 0.10 13.90 -2.29
N ASN A 120 -0.41 13.88 -3.52
CA ASN A 120 -1.85 13.73 -3.81
C ASN A 120 -2.25 12.30 -4.20
N ASN A 121 -1.52 11.31 -3.70
CA ASN A 121 -1.72 9.89 -4.02
C ASN A 121 -1.89 9.06 -2.76
N MET A 122 -2.81 8.10 -2.79
CA MET A 122 -3.04 7.10 -1.77
C MET A 122 -2.71 5.72 -2.30
N PHE A 123 -1.92 4.95 -1.56
CA PHE A 123 -1.70 3.52 -1.76
C PHE A 123 -2.50 2.79 -0.70
N THR A 124 -3.61 2.19 -1.10
CA THR A 124 -4.66 1.75 -0.18
C THR A 124 -4.57 0.26 0.16
N GLY A 125 -3.72 -0.52 -0.54
CA GLY A 125 -3.79 -1.96 -0.46
C GLY A 125 -5.23 -2.43 -0.70
N ASP A 126 -5.71 -3.33 0.13
CA ASP A 126 -7.04 -3.92 0.02
C ASP A 126 -8.11 -3.18 0.83
N PHE A 127 -7.98 -1.87 0.97
CA PHE A 127 -9.00 -1.04 1.62
C PHE A 127 -10.06 -0.58 0.62
N ILE A 128 -9.70 0.21 -0.39
CA ILE A 128 -10.62 0.73 -1.43
C ILE A 128 -10.12 0.31 -2.80
N PHE A 129 -11.00 -0.30 -3.58
CA PHE A 129 -10.84 -0.61 -4.98
C PHE A 129 -11.76 0.27 -5.84
N ARG A 130 -11.57 0.23 -7.16
CA ARG A 130 -12.50 0.87 -8.09
C ARG A 130 -13.88 0.23 -8.02
N LEU A 131 -14.87 1.00 -7.52
CA LEU A 131 -16.28 0.59 -7.32
C LEU A 131 -16.47 -0.57 -6.34
N SER A 132 -15.49 -0.83 -5.46
CA SER A 132 -15.55 -1.90 -4.46
C SER A 132 -14.68 -1.54 -3.25
N ILE A 133 -14.66 -2.45 -2.27
CA ILE A 133 -13.77 -2.44 -1.10
C ILE A 133 -13.18 -3.83 -0.90
N GLY A 134 -12.13 -3.94 -0.08
CA GLY A 134 -11.60 -5.22 0.36
C GLY A 134 -12.63 -5.99 1.17
N ARG A 135 -12.58 -7.33 1.06
CA ARG A 135 -13.42 -8.22 1.87
C ARG A 135 -13.03 -8.14 3.36
N THR A 136 -13.98 -8.39 4.22
CA THR A 136 -13.84 -8.24 5.67
C THR A 136 -14.05 -9.56 6.44
N ASP A 137 -14.29 -10.65 5.72
CA ASP A 137 -14.64 -11.97 6.27
C ASP A 137 -13.45 -12.92 6.43
N LEU A 138 -12.21 -12.43 6.24
CA LEU A 138 -10.99 -13.18 6.50
C LEU A 138 -10.49 -12.97 7.94
N GLU A 139 -9.41 -13.68 8.28
CA GLU A 139 -8.74 -13.52 9.58
C GLU A 139 -8.32 -12.06 9.80
N TYR A 140 -8.62 -11.51 10.98
CA TYR A 140 -8.43 -10.10 11.35
C TYR A 140 -9.30 -9.10 10.55
N GLY A 141 -10.29 -9.56 9.79
CA GLY A 141 -11.25 -8.70 9.08
C GLY A 141 -12.38 -8.22 10.00
N SER A 142 -12.95 -7.04 9.69
CA SER A 142 -14.05 -6.44 10.45
C SER A 142 -14.85 -5.46 9.60
N ASP A 143 -16.16 -5.71 9.46
CA ASP A 143 -17.07 -4.79 8.77
C ASP A 143 -17.17 -3.45 9.51
N GLU A 144 -17.17 -3.45 10.84
CA GLU A 144 -17.25 -2.24 11.66
C GLU A 144 -16.03 -1.34 11.45
N GLU A 145 -14.82 -1.92 11.54
CA GLU A 145 -13.58 -1.18 11.30
C GLU A 145 -13.48 -0.68 9.85
N MET A 146 -13.95 -1.46 8.86
CA MET A 146 -14.01 -1.02 7.45
C MET A 146 -14.88 0.22 7.31
N MET A 147 -16.07 0.25 7.92
CA MET A 147 -16.95 1.40 7.88
C MET A 147 -16.36 2.63 8.59
N GLU A 148 -15.66 2.44 9.71
CA GLU A 148 -14.93 3.52 10.38
C GLU A 148 -13.82 4.09 9.49
N SER A 149 -13.07 3.22 8.83
CA SER A 149 -12.00 3.59 7.89
C SER A 149 -12.54 4.37 6.68
N ILE A 150 -13.68 3.93 6.11
CA ILE A 150 -14.40 4.65 5.06
C ILE A 150 -14.83 6.04 5.54
N ASN A 151 -15.35 6.17 6.76
CA ASN A 151 -15.76 7.47 7.31
C ASN A 151 -14.56 8.41 7.55
N LYS A 152 -13.39 7.88 7.86
CA LYS A 152 -12.14 8.67 7.94
C LYS A 152 -11.76 9.24 6.57
N ILE A 153 -11.79 8.39 5.51
CA ILE A 153 -11.33 8.77 4.19
C ILE A 153 -12.23 9.81 3.50
N LYS A 154 -13.52 9.82 3.80
CA LYS A 154 -14.49 10.81 3.30
C LYS A 154 -14.11 12.27 3.61
N ARG A 155 -13.21 12.52 4.54
CA ARG A 155 -12.75 13.85 4.96
C ARG A 155 -11.62 14.41 4.08
N TYR A 156 -11.08 13.59 3.19
CA TYR A 156 -9.97 13.98 2.33
C TYR A 156 -10.44 14.60 1.01
N SER A 157 -9.52 15.20 0.27
CA SER A 157 -9.81 15.87 -0.99
C SER A 157 -10.27 14.89 -2.08
N ASN A 158 -11.33 15.26 -2.81
CA ASN A 158 -11.86 14.47 -3.91
C ASN A 158 -10.87 14.24 -5.06
N ASN A 159 -9.81 15.05 -5.16
CA ASN A 159 -8.82 14.98 -6.23
C ASN A 159 -7.69 13.98 -5.96
N ILE A 160 -7.71 13.29 -4.82
CA ILE A 160 -6.69 12.31 -4.48
C ILE A 160 -6.82 11.08 -5.40
N THR A 161 -5.70 10.69 -6.00
CA THR A 161 -5.62 9.46 -6.79
C THR A 161 -5.44 8.26 -5.85
N ILE A 162 -6.19 7.19 -6.09
CA ILE A 162 -6.13 5.93 -5.34
C ILE A 162 -5.42 4.88 -6.18
N TYR A 163 -4.39 4.29 -5.61
CA TYR A 163 -3.62 3.17 -6.11
C TYR A 163 -3.91 1.95 -5.24
N PRO A 164 -4.86 1.08 -5.66
CA PRO A 164 -5.31 -0.07 -4.86
C PRO A 164 -4.39 -1.27 -4.99
N GLY A 165 -4.48 -2.21 -4.06
CA GLY A 165 -3.79 -3.50 -4.11
C GLY A 165 -4.19 -4.34 -5.33
N HIS A 166 -5.41 -4.21 -5.83
CA HIS A 166 -5.90 -4.94 -7.00
C HIS A 166 -6.66 -4.04 -7.99
N GLY A 167 -6.57 -4.40 -9.27
CA GLY A 167 -7.35 -3.78 -10.34
C GLY A 167 -6.84 -2.42 -10.79
N LYS A 168 -7.79 -1.54 -11.18
CA LYS A 168 -7.46 -0.25 -11.79
C LYS A 168 -7.38 0.86 -10.76
N ASP A 169 -6.50 1.83 -11.03
CA ASP A 169 -6.42 3.09 -10.30
C ASP A 169 -7.74 3.88 -10.43
N THR A 170 -8.03 4.68 -9.42
CA THR A 170 -9.24 5.50 -9.36
C THR A 170 -8.97 6.82 -8.62
N TYR A 171 -9.98 7.60 -8.27
CA TYR A 171 -9.84 8.78 -7.41
C TYR A 171 -10.97 8.87 -6.41
N LEU A 172 -10.65 9.46 -5.27
CA LEU A 172 -11.57 9.50 -4.12
C LEU A 172 -12.92 10.13 -4.50
N GLY A 173 -12.93 11.22 -5.27
CA GLY A 173 -14.18 11.86 -5.67
C GLY A 173 -15.07 11.00 -6.56
N PHE A 174 -14.49 10.14 -7.40
CA PHE A 174 -15.24 9.16 -8.17
C PHE A 174 -15.82 8.08 -7.24
N GLU A 175 -15.01 7.53 -6.35
CA GLU A 175 -15.45 6.49 -5.43
C GLU A 175 -16.52 6.99 -4.44
N LEU A 176 -16.40 8.21 -3.93
CA LEU A 176 -17.42 8.82 -3.07
C LEU A 176 -18.78 9.00 -3.76
N LYS A 177 -18.77 9.12 -5.10
CA LYS A 177 -19.99 9.33 -5.89
C LYS A 177 -20.59 8.03 -6.41
N GLU A 178 -19.76 7.09 -6.85
CA GLU A 178 -20.19 5.94 -7.65
C GLU A 178 -20.03 4.59 -6.91
N ASN A 179 -19.18 4.53 -5.87
CA ASN A 179 -18.95 3.31 -5.09
C ASN A 179 -20.03 3.17 -4.00
N SER A 180 -20.89 2.16 -4.11
CA SER A 180 -22.02 1.94 -3.18
C SER A 180 -21.59 1.67 -1.74
N TYR A 181 -20.36 1.20 -1.51
CA TYR A 181 -19.83 0.99 -0.17
C TYR A 181 -19.40 2.30 0.53
N LEU A 182 -19.14 3.35 -0.23
CA LEU A 182 -18.72 4.65 0.27
C LEU A 182 -19.88 5.67 0.40
N GLN A 183 -21.10 5.28 0.11
CA GLN A 183 -22.28 6.17 0.21
C GLN A 183 -22.90 6.22 1.60
#